data_2c6e02f27ce3fdb7427063fd32e0a699
#
_entry.id   2c6e02f27ce3fdb7427063fd32e0a699
#
_cell.length_a   1.000
_cell.length_b   1.000
_cell.length_c   1.000
_cell.angle_alpha   90.00
_cell.angle_beta   90.00
_cell.angle_gamma   90.00
#
_symmetry.space_group_name_H-M   'P 1'
#
loop_
_entity.id
_entity.type
_entity.pdbx_description
1 polymer ?
#
loop_
_entity_poly.entity_id
_entity_poly.type
_entity_poly.pdbx_seq_one_letter_code
_entity_poly.pdbx_strand_id
1 'polypeptide(L)'
;GETEKNLGNIFDIAENKNWILFFDEAESLFSKRTSVSDSKDKFANQETAYLLQRVESYNGLILMATNLKPNIDLAFSRRIQSMVNFPIPSIKQREILWKNALIGLVDLNEKDIKEISQNYEIAGGSIKNVIQYAWLKSMHKNSKISLNEILMGIRRELNKDGKSFEK
;
A
#
# COMPACT_ATOMS: atom_id res chain seq x y z
N GLY A 1 -5.80 -15.17 -23.96
CA GLY A 1 -4.54 -15.16 -24.68
C GLY A 1 -3.90 -13.77 -24.88
N GLU A 2 -4.70 -12.68 -24.82
CA GLU A 2 -4.15 -11.33 -24.97
C GLU A 2 -3.38 -10.87 -23.72
N THR A 3 -3.88 -11.18 -22.55
CA THR A 3 -3.19 -10.91 -21.26
C THR A 3 -1.85 -11.63 -21.19
N GLU A 4 -1.80 -12.91 -21.58
CA GLU A 4 -0.57 -13.70 -21.59
C GLU A 4 0.47 -13.12 -22.56
N LYS A 5 0.06 -12.70 -23.77
CA LYS A 5 0.94 -12.04 -24.75
C LYS A 5 1.48 -10.72 -24.23
N ASN A 6 0.64 -9.89 -23.61
CA ASN A 6 1.04 -8.60 -23.07
C ASN A 6 2.02 -8.77 -21.92
N LEU A 7 1.74 -9.70 -21.01
CA LEU A 7 2.67 -10.04 -19.93
C LEU A 7 3.99 -10.58 -20.46
N GLY A 8 3.96 -11.50 -21.44
CA GLY A 8 5.15 -12.01 -22.08
C GLY A 8 6.03 -10.91 -22.64
N ASN A 9 5.45 -9.99 -23.40
CA ASN A 9 6.15 -8.85 -23.97
C ASN A 9 6.80 -7.96 -22.90
N ILE A 10 6.11 -7.72 -21.77
CA ILE A 10 6.66 -6.94 -20.65
C ILE A 10 7.89 -7.61 -20.07
N PHE A 11 7.82 -8.92 -19.80
CA PHE A 11 8.97 -9.68 -19.30
C PHE A 11 10.14 -9.67 -20.28
N ASP A 12 9.89 -9.89 -21.57
CA ASP A 12 10.93 -9.91 -22.60
C ASP A 12 11.63 -8.54 -22.73
N ILE A 13 10.88 -7.44 -22.70
CA ILE A 13 11.45 -6.10 -22.73
C ILE A 13 12.25 -5.82 -21.47
N ALA A 14 11.71 -6.20 -20.30
CA ALA A 14 12.33 -5.96 -19.00
C ALA A 14 13.65 -6.74 -18.87
N GLU A 15 13.70 -7.98 -19.32
CA GLU A 15 14.89 -8.83 -19.30
C GLU A 15 16.00 -8.24 -20.18
N ASN A 16 15.67 -7.82 -21.41
CA ASN A 16 16.63 -7.20 -22.32
C ASN A 16 17.19 -5.86 -21.83
N LYS A 17 16.47 -5.18 -20.93
CA LYS A 17 16.85 -3.86 -20.39
C LYS A 17 17.32 -3.91 -18.94
N ASN A 18 17.37 -5.08 -18.31
CA ASN A 18 17.66 -5.26 -16.88
C ASN A 18 16.76 -4.40 -15.98
N TRP A 19 15.46 -4.33 -16.29
CA TRP A 19 14.52 -3.56 -15.50
C TRP A 19 14.12 -4.30 -14.22
N ILE A 20 13.69 -3.51 -13.22
CA ILE A 20 12.99 -4.02 -12.05
C ILE A 20 11.50 -4.03 -12.39
N LEU A 21 10.86 -5.19 -12.23
CA LEU A 21 9.41 -5.32 -12.37
C LEU A 21 8.73 -5.09 -11.03
N PHE A 22 7.71 -4.24 -11.02
CA PHE A 22 6.91 -4.00 -9.83
C PHE A 22 5.43 -4.35 -10.10
N PHE A 23 4.90 -5.29 -9.33
CA PHE A 23 3.50 -5.68 -9.36
C PHE A 23 2.82 -5.15 -8.10
N ASP A 24 1.93 -4.18 -8.26
CA ASP A 24 1.04 -3.73 -7.20
C ASP A 24 -0.24 -4.54 -7.21
N GLU A 25 -0.90 -4.68 -6.04
CA GLU A 25 -2.09 -5.53 -5.88
C GLU A 25 -1.88 -6.96 -6.41
N ALA A 26 -0.72 -7.52 -6.09
CA ALA A 26 -0.29 -8.83 -6.61
C ALA A 26 -1.28 -9.96 -6.30
N GLU A 27 -2.14 -9.82 -5.28
CA GLU A 27 -3.23 -10.75 -5.00
C GLU A 27 -4.20 -10.91 -6.16
N SER A 28 -4.38 -9.91 -7.00
CA SER A 28 -5.24 -10.00 -8.19
C SER A 28 -4.71 -10.98 -9.22
N LEU A 29 -3.38 -11.11 -9.30
CA LEU A 29 -2.67 -11.99 -10.24
C LEU A 29 -2.43 -13.38 -9.65
N PHE A 30 -2.31 -13.50 -8.33
CA PHE A 30 -1.86 -14.70 -7.62
C PHE A 30 -2.85 -15.21 -6.57
N SER A 31 -4.14 -14.85 -6.72
CA SER A 31 -5.20 -15.35 -5.85
C SER A 31 -5.28 -16.89 -5.90
N LYS A 32 -5.74 -17.47 -4.79
CA LYS A 32 -5.97 -18.93 -4.70
C LYS A 32 -6.82 -19.40 -5.88
N ARG A 33 -6.37 -20.49 -6.50
CA ARG A 33 -7.10 -21.16 -7.56
C ARG A 33 -8.50 -21.50 -7.07
N THR A 34 -9.50 -20.97 -7.75
CA THR A 34 -10.88 -21.40 -7.53
C THR A 34 -11.07 -22.81 -8.08
N SER A 35 -11.87 -23.63 -7.41
CA SER A 35 -12.31 -24.92 -7.97
C SER A 35 -12.98 -24.64 -9.32
N VAL A 36 -12.49 -25.33 -10.35
CA VAL A 36 -12.98 -25.14 -11.73
C VAL A 36 -14.46 -25.50 -11.78
N SER A 37 -15.33 -24.50 -11.78
CA SER A 37 -16.77 -24.64 -11.97
C SER A 37 -17.23 -24.12 -13.33
N ASP A 38 -16.42 -23.28 -13.99
CA ASP A 38 -16.76 -22.68 -15.27
C ASP A 38 -15.51 -22.55 -16.18
N SER A 39 -15.73 -22.39 -17.49
CA SER A 39 -14.66 -22.17 -18.48
C SER A 39 -13.80 -20.94 -18.16
N LYS A 40 -14.37 -19.91 -17.54
CA LYS A 40 -13.64 -18.71 -17.10
C LYS A 40 -12.57 -19.03 -16.05
N ASP A 41 -12.87 -19.94 -15.12
CA ASP A 41 -11.93 -20.37 -14.07
C ASP A 41 -10.72 -21.11 -14.66
N LYS A 42 -10.93 -21.85 -15.74
CA LYS A 42 -9.85 -22.55 -16.47
C LYS A 42 -8.87 -21.57 -17.09
N PHE A 43 -9.37 -20.50 -17.72
CA PHE A 43 -8.49 -19.47 -18.32
C PHE A 43 -7.73 -18.68 -17.27
N ALA A 44 -8.37 -18.27 -16.17
CA ALA A 44 -7.72 -17.58 -15.05
C ALA A 44 -6.59 -18.43 -14.42
N ASN A 45 -6.83 -19.73 -14.25
CA ASN A 45 -5.81 -20.65 -13.74
C ASN A 45 -4.63 -20.80 -14.72
N GLN A 46 -4.86 -20.75 -16.03
CA GLN A 46 -3.85 -20.84 -17.06
C GLN A 46 -2.98 -19.58 -17.11
N GLU A 47 -3.61 -18.39 -17.06
CA GLU A 47 -2.92 -17.09 -16.96
C GLU A 47 -2.02 -17.03 -15.71
N THR A 48 -2.54 -17.47 -14.56
CA THR A 48 -1.76 -17.54 -13.32
C THR A 48 -0.57 -18.48 -13.44
N ALA A 49 -0.76 -19.66 -14.05
CA ALA A 49 0.32 -20.63 -14.25
C ALA A 49 1.41 -20.08 -15.17
N TYR A 50 1.03 -19.40 -16.25
CA TYR A 50 1.96 -18.73 -17.15
C TYR A 50 2.76 -17.65 -16.43
N LEU A 51 2.09 -16.79 -15.68
CA LEU A 51 2.75 -15.72 -14.93
C LEU A 51 3.75 -16.28 -13.90
N LEU A 52 3.38 -17.35 -13.19
CA LEU A 52 4.28 -18.05 -12.26
C LEU A 52 5.54 -18.52 -12.96
N GLN A 53 5.41 -19.12 -14.12
CA GLN A 53 6.55 -19.58 -14.92
C GLN A 53 7.44 -18.42 -15.35
N ARG A 54 6.87 -17.30 -15.79
CA ARG A 54 7.65 -16.10 -16.19
C ARG A 54 8.38 -15.47 -15.00
N VAL A 55 7.73 -15.40 -13.83
CA VAL A 55 8.35 -14.93 -12.58
C VAL A 55 9.55 -15.80 -12.19
N GLU A 56 9.45 -17.13 -12.34
CA GLU A 56 10.54 -18.05 -12.02
C GLU A 56 11.71 -17.94 -12.99
N SER A 57 11.44 -17.71 -14.27
CA SER A 57 12.47 -17.63 -15.31
C SER A 57 13.12 -16.25 -15.45
N TYR A 58 12.54 -15.21 -14.85
CA TYR A 58 13.06 -13.85 -14.96
C TYR A 58 14.35 -13.67 -14.17
N ASN A 59 15.42 -13.22 -14.84
CA ASN A 59 16.73 -13.03 -14.22
C ASN A 59 16.91 -11.70 -13.50
N GLY A 60 15.91 -10.82 -13.51
CA GLY A 60 15.91 -9.51 -12.84
C GLY A 60 15.25 -9.54 -11.49
N LEU A 61 15.17 -8.37 -10.87
CA LEU A 61 14.46 -8.17 -9.60
C LEU A 61 12.96 -7.97 -9.86
N ILE A 62 12.14 -8.74 -9.16
CA ILE A 62 10.69 -8.57 -9.11
C ILE A 62 10.27 -8.15 -7.71
N LEU A 63 9.56 -7.05 -7.61
CA LEU A 63 8.93 -6.56 -6.39
C LEU A 63 7.42 -6.75 -6.50
N MET A 64 6.80 -7.24 -5.45
CA MET A 64 5.35 -7.43 -5.39
C MET A 64 4.81 -6.82 -4.12
N ALA A 65 3.75 -6.01 -4.25
CA ALA A 65 3.02 -5.47 -3.12
C ALA A 65 1.62 -6.08 -3.04
N THR A 66 1.15 -6.37 -1.84
CA THR A 66 -0.19 -6.89 -1.60
C THR A 66 -0.73 -6.43 -0.25
N ASN A 67 -2.03 -6.20 -0.20
CA ASN A 67 -2.79 -5.92 1.02
C ASN A 67 -3.45 -7.19 1.59
N LEU A 68 -3.47 -8.31 0.85
CA LEU A 68 -4.24 -9.52 1.16
C LEU A 68 -3.34 -10.77 1.24
N LYS A 69 -2.36 -10.75 2.17
CA LYS A 69 -1.44 -11.88 2.39
C LYS A 69 -2.13 -13.27 2.49
N PRO A 70 -3.31 -13.45 3.11
CA PRO A 70 -3.96 -14.77 3.20
C PRO A 70 -4.45 -15.34 1.86
N ASN A 71 -4.57 -14.51 0.83
CA ASN A 71 -5.12 -14.90 -0.48
C ASN A 71 -4.04 -15.32 -1.49
N ILE A 72 -2.76 -15.23 -1.12
CA ILE A 72 -1.68 -15.69 -2.00
C ILE A 72 -1.63 -17.23 -1.98
N ASP A 73 -1.60 -17.84 -3.15
CA ASP A 73 -1.44 -19.29 -3.31
C ASP A 73 -0.13 -19.76 -2.66
N LEU A 74 -0.18 -20.88 -1.93
CA LEU A 74 0.99 -21.51 -1.32
C LEU A 74 2.08 -21.88 -2.34
N ALA A 75 1.68 -22.27 -3.54
CA ALA A 75 2.61 -22.56 -4.61
C ALA A 75 3.43 -21.33 -5.01
N PHE A 76 2.80 -20.14 -4.96
CA PHE A 76 3.46 -18.88 -5.22
C PHE A 76 4.34 -18.42 -4.06
N SER A 77 3.85 -18.52 -2.83
CA SER A 77 4.60 -18.08 -1.64
C SER A 77 5.95 -18.79 -1.46
N ARG A 78 6.06 -20.04 -1.95
CA ARG A 78 7.31 -20.82 -1.94
C ARG A 78 8.38 -20.28 -2.90
N ARG A 79 8.00 -19.42 -3.84
CA ARG A 79 8.89 -18.84 -4.87
C ARG A 79 9.38 -17.45 -4.50
N ILE A 80 8.77 -16.85 -3.47
CA ILE A 80 9.18 -15.56 -2.95
C ILE A 80 10.44 -15.74 -2.10
N GLN A 81 11.53 -15.14 -2.52
CA GLN A 81 12.83 -15.25 -1.83
C GLN A 81 12.85 -14.46 -0.52
N SER A 82 12.16 -13.33 -0.45
CA SER A 82 12.11 -12.47 0.73
C SER A 82 10.75 -11.81 0.86
N MET A 83 10.21 -11.80 2.07
CA MET A 83 8.93 -11.15 2.36
C MET A 83 9.12 -10.08 3.44
N VAL A 84 8.78 -8.85 3.11
CA VAL A 84 8.84 -7.71 4.04
C VAL A 84 7.43 -7.35 4.46
N ASN A 85 7.18 -7.37 5.75
CA ASN A 85 5.89 -6.98 6.32
C ASN A 85 5.93 -5.51 6.74
N PHE A 86 4.91 -4.74 6.35
CA PHE A 86 4.70 -3.36 6.74
C PHE A 86 3.53 -3.27 7.73
N PRO A 87 3.75 -3.44 9.03
CA PRO A 87 2.68 -3.33 10.02
C PRO A 87 2.24 -1.87 10.18
N ILE A 88 1.09 -1.68 10.82
CA ILE A 88 0.69 -0.35 11.28
C ILE A 88 1.80 0.18 12.21
N PRO A 89 2.26 1.43 12.02
CA PRO A 89 3.39 1.96 12.77
C PRO A 89 3.08 2.05 14.28
N SER A 90 4.05 1.73 15.10
CA SER A 90 4.00 1.92 16.56
C SER A 90 3.90 3.41 16.92
N ILE A 91 3.54 3.72 18.17
CA ILE A 91 3.43 5.11 18.67
C ILE A 91 4.70 5.92 18.34
N LYS A 92 5.88 5.35 18.63
CA LYS A 92 7.18 6.02 18.35
C LYS A 92 7.40 6.26 16.86
N GLN A 93 7.03 5.30 16.03
CA GLN A 93 7.13 5.46 14.58
C GLN A 93 6.13 6.50 14.06
N ARG A 94 4.91 6.55 14.59
CA ARG A 94 3.93 7.59 14.26
C ARG A 94 4.42 8.98 14.66
N GLU A 95 5.05 9.13 15.84
CA GLU A 95 5.67 10.41 16.24
C GLU A 95 6.72 10.88 15.22
N ILE A 96 7.58 9.96 14.75
CA ILE A 96 8.59 10.28 13.73
C ILE A 96 7.93 10.66 12.42
N LEU A 97 6.92 9.91 11.98
CA LEU A 97 6.20 10.18 10.74
C LEU A 97 5.51 11.55 10.78
N TRP A 98 4.83 11.87 11.89
CA TRP A 98 4.20 13.18 12.10
C TRP A 98 5.24 14.31 12.08
N LYS A 99 6.33 14.19 12.85
CA LYS A 99 7.40 15.19 12.90
C LYS A 99 7.94 15.46 11.51
N ASN A 100 8.36 14.42 10.78
CA ASN A 100 8.94 14.57 9.45
C ASN A 100 7.98 15.19 8.43
N ALA A 101 6.72 14.81 8.48
CA ALA A 101 5.74 15.25 7.50
C ALA A 101 5.19 16.67 7.79
N LEU A 102 5.35 17.18 9.01
CA LEU A 102 4.88 18.50 9.43
C LEU A 102 5.98 19.57 9.46
N ILE A 103 7.24 19.22 9.13
CA ILE A 103 8.36 20.17 9.14
C ILE A 103 8.04 21.41 8.30
N GLY A 104 8.09 22.58 8.94
CA GLY A 104 7.88 23.86 8.29
C GLY A 104 6.42 24.22 7.93
N LEU A 105 5.47 23.32 8.18
CA LEU A 105 4.07 23.51 7.78
C LEU A 105 3.15 23.93 8.96
N VAL A 106 3.58 23.71 10.19
CA VAL A 106 2.68 23.74 11.36
C VAL A 106 3.21 24.60 12.50
N ASP A 107 2.26 24.97 13.36
CA ASP A 107 2.50 25.58 14.66
C ASP A 107 2.05 24.58 15.77
N LEU A 108 2.59 23.35 15.71
CA LEU A 108 2.33 22.30 16.68
C LEU A 108 3.54 22.09 17.58
N ASN A 109 3.29 21.91 18.85
CA ASN A 109 4.32 21.58 19.82
C ASN A 109 4.53 20.05 19.93
N GLU A 110 5.61 19.64 20.61
CA GLU A 110 5.92 18.22 20.77
C GLU A 110 4.85 17.44 21.55
N LYS A 111 4.12 18.12 22.45
CA LYS A 111 3.04 17.50 23.24
C LYS A 111 1.87 17.12 22.34
N ASP A 112 1.49 18.01 21.41
CA ASP A 112 0.41 17.75 20.45
C ASP A 112 0.75 16.55 19.55
N ILE A 113 2.00 16.47 19.08
CA ILE A 113 2.45 15.34 18.26
C ILE A 113 2.42 14.01 19.02
N LYS A 114 2.82 14.01 20.29
CA LYS A 114 2.72 12.82 21.15
C LYS A 114 1.28 12.41 21.34
N GLU A 115 0.40 13.36 21.65
CA GLU A 115 -1.02 13.11 21.92
C GLU A 115 -1.71 12.50 20.69
N ILE A 116 -1.55 13.06 19.49
CA ILE A 116 -2.13 12.49 18.27
C ILE A 116 -1.53 11.12 17.94
N SER A 117 -0.25 10.89 18.23
CA SER A 117 0.40 9.60 17.99
C SER A 117 -0.07 8.52 18.95
N GLN A 118 -0.39 8.86 20.18
CA GLN A 118 -0.91 7.94 21.20
C GLN A 118 -2.37 7.56 20.94
N ASN A 119 -3.19 8.58 20.65
CA ASN A 119 -4.64 8.42 20.60
C ASN A 119 -5.15 7.86 19.27
N TYR A 120 -4.38 8.01 18.19
CA TYR A 120 -4.88 7.62 16.86
C TYR A 120 -3.92 6.64 16.17
N GLU A 121 -4.41 5.40 16.01
CA GLU A 121 -3.70 4.34 15.31
C GLU A 121 -4.00 4.42 13.81
N ILE A 122 -3.13 5.12 13.08
CA ILE A 122 -3.26 5.32 11.64
C ILE A 122 -1.96 4.98 10.89
N ALA A 123 -2.11 4.53 9.65
CA ALA A 123 -1.01 4.17 8.77
C ALA A 123 -0.27 5.41 8.22
N GLY A 124 0.95 5.22 7.73
CA GLY A 124 1.74 6.31 7.15
C GLY A 124 1.06 7.00 5.95
N GLY A 125 0.36 6.24 5.10
CA GLY A 125 -0.45 6.79 4.00
C GLY A 125 -1.58 7.69 4.51
N SER A 126 -2.28 7.29 5.56
CA SER A 126 -3.34 8.08 6.21
C SER A 126 -2.77 9.35 6.82
N ILE A 127 -1.58 9.32 7.44
CA ILE A 127 -0.90 10.53 7.94
C ILE A 127 -0.68 11.54 6.80
N LYS A 128 -0.20 11.08 5.64
CA LYS A 128 -0.03 11.93 4.45
C LYS A 128 -1.34 12.58 4.02
N ASN A 129 -2.42 11.79 3.95
CA ASN A 129 -3.75 12.28 3.56
C ASN A 129 -4.29 13.33 4.56
N VAL A 130 -4.09 13.11 5.87
CA VAL A 130 -4.46 14.07 6.92
C VAL A 130 -3.75 15.41 6.70
N ILE A 131 -2.45 15.37 6.45
CA ILE A 131 -1.65 16.58 6.24
C ILE A 131 -2.09 17.32 4.98
N GLN A 132 -2.32 16.62 3.88
CA GLN A 132 -2.85 17.22 2.65
C GLN A 132 -4.20 17.92 2.89
N TYR A 133 -5.10 17.26 3.62
CA TYR A 133 -6.39 17.84 3.96
C TYR A 133 -6.23 19.10 4.85
N ALA A 134 -5.42 19.02 5.90
CA ALA A 134 -5.17 20.11 6.82
C ALA A 134 -4.51 21.31 6.11
N TRP A 135 -3.56 21.03 5.20
CA TRP A 135 -2.91 22.05 4.38
C TRP A 135 -3.91 22.78 3.47
N LEU A 136 -4.76 22.05 2.77
CA LEU A 136 -5.79 22.65 1.92
C LEU A 136 -6.73 23.55 2.73
N LYS A 137 -7.09 23.14 3.96
CA LYS A 137 -7.93 23.94 4.86
C LYS A 137 -7.22 25.20 5.36
N SER A 138 -5.93 25.10 5.69
CA SER A 138 -5.14 26.25 6.17
C SER A 138 -4.90 27.28 5.07
N MET A 139 -4.72 26.85 3.81
CA MET A 139 -4.57 27.76 2.67
C MET A 139 -5.77 28.68 2.49
N HIS A 140 -6.98 28.16 2.64
CA HIS A 140 -8.20 28.99 2.59
C HIS A 140 -8.26 30.06 3.67
N LYS A 141 -7.53 29.86 4.78
CA LYS A 141 -7.49 30.79 5.91
C LYS A 141 -6.24 31.67 5.92
N ASN A 142 -5.32 31.45 4.95
CA ASN A 142 -4.00 32.10 4.89
C ASN A 142 -3.21 31.95 6.22
N SER A 143 -3.31 30.78 6.87
CA SER A 143 -2.72 30.47 8.17
C SER A 143 -1.86 29.22 8.11
N LYS A 144 -1.00 29.00 9.10
CA LYS A 144 -0.34 27.72 9.31
C LYS A 144 -1.35 26.65 9.73
N ILE A 145 -1.03 25.40 9.49
CA ILE A 145 -1.86 24.25 9.90
C ILE A 145 -1.93 24.24 11.44
N SER A 146 -3.12 24.19 11.99
CA SER A 146 -3.36 24.05 13.43
C SER A 146 -3.70 22.61 13.82
N LEU A 147 -3.67 22.31 15.12
CA LEU A 147 -4.08 21.02 15.66
C LEU A 147 -5.53 20.67 15.26
N ASN A 148 -6.41 21.66 15.17
CA ASN A 148 -7.81 21.44 14.81
C ASN A 148 -7.95 20.89 13.37
N GLU A 149 -7.23 21.45 12.40
CA GLU A 149 -7.23 20.93 11.03
C GLU A 149 -6.66 19.49 10.96
N ILE A 150 -5.65 19.19 11.76
CA ILE A 150 -5.10 17.82 11.86
C ILE A 150 -6.16 16.86 12.43
N LEU A 151 -6.80 17.19 13.53
CA LEU A 151 -7.86 16.36 14.14
C LEU A 151 -9.04 16.15 13.20
N MET A 152 -9.45 17.17 12.46
CA MET A 152 -10.46 17.02 11.41
C MET A 152 -10.03 16.07 10.30
N GLY A 153 -8.76 16.13 9.89
CA GLY A 153 -8.19 15.21 8.90
C GLY A 153 -8.15 13.78 9.42
N ILE A 154 -7.72 13.57 10.68
CA ILE A 154 -7.70 12.25 11.33
C ILE A 154 -9.11 11.66 11.38
N ARG A 155 -10.10 12.43 11.81
CA ARG A 155 -11.51 12.01 11.85
C ARG A 155 -11.98 11.54 10.47
N ARG A 156 -11.60 12.26 9.42
CA ARG A 156 -11.96 11.91 8.05
C ARG A 156 -11.33 10.58 7.62
N GLU A 157 -10.05 10.34 7.93
CA GLU A 157 -9.37 9.08 7.58
C GLU A 157 -9.95 7.89 8.35
N LEU A 158 -10.20 8.04 9.66
CA LEU A 158 -10.80 6.98 10.47
C LEU A 158 -12.21 6.61 9.98
N ASN A 159 -13.02 7.59 9.57
CA ASN A 159 -14.34 7.33 9.02
C ASN A 159 -14.29 6.53 7.70
N LYS A 160 -13.26 6.68 6.87
CA LYS A 160 -13.08 5.86 5.65
C LYS A 160 -12.86 4.38 5.99
N ASP A 161 -12.17 4.11 7.10
CA ASP A 161 -11.87 2.77 7.57
C ASP A 161 -13.00 2.17 8.44
N GLY A 162 -14.13 2.87 8.57
CA GLY A 162 -15.25 2.46 9.43
C GLY A 162 -14.94 2.50 10.93
N LYS A 163 -13.85 3.18 11.32
CA LYS A 163 -13.45 3.34 12.73
C LYS A 163 -14.12 4.58 13.33
N SER A 164 -14.58 4.46 14.59
CA SER A 164 -15.14 5.59 15.31
C SER A 164 -14.04 6.55 15.76
N PHE A 165 -14.33 7.85 15.68
CA PHE A 165 -13.51 8.90 16.23
C PHE A 165 -13.99 9.17 17.66
N GLU A 166 -13.32 8.62 18.65
CA GLU A 166 -13.53 8.98 20.05
C GLU A 166 -12.65 10.19 20.41
N LYS A 167 -13.25 11.14 21.13
CA LYS A 167 -12.57 12.35 21.60
C LYS A 167 -11.71 12.05 22.81
#